data_0fe70666336e727d06e4d4b0a5846e0e
#
_entry.id   0fe70666336e727d06e4d4b0a5846e0e
#
_cell.length_a   1.000
_cell.length_b   1.000
_cell.length_c   1.000
_cell.angle_alpha   90.00
_cell.angle_beta   90.00
_cell.angle_gamma   90.00
#
_symmetry.space_group_name_H-M   'P 1'
#
loop_
_entity.id
_entity.type
_entity.pdbx_description
1 polymer ?
#
loop_
_entity_poly.entity_id
_entity_poly.type
_entity_poly.pdbx_seq_one_letter_code
_entity_poly.pdbx_strand_id
1 'polypeptide(L)'
;DEKQIHTECVRIQFHTNAIGQHAFSELSKNYALGNIVQVADYIPRTQLLSKMHLSSILLVLTTPARLNGTHGIMGTKFYEILGVEKPCLCLNSDEECLADAIRDTNAGLAATNVEEVKRFILDKYHEWQQNGYTHQEVINKEQFTRQHEAQQFEKLFLQCIQ
;
A
#
# COMPACT_ATOMS: atom_id res chain seq x y z
N ASP A 1 11.15 -1.19 -26.29
CA ASP A 1 10.00 -0.25 -26.28
C ASP A 1 9.83 0.31 -24.88
N GLU A 2 10.47 1.47 -24.63
CA GLU A 2 10.50 2.09 -23.30
C GLU A 2 9.23 2.89 -22.93
N LYS A 3 8.22 2.95 -23.81
CA LYS A 3 6.98 3.70 -23.56
C LYS A 3 5.75 2.79 -23.47
N GLN A 4 5.77 1.89 -22.48
CA GLN A 4 4.65 1.02 -22.24
C GLN A 4 3.51 1.72 -21.46
N ILE A 5 3.78 2.83 -20.78
CA ILE A 5 2.81 3.59 -19.98
C ILE A 5 2.74 5.04 -20.49
N HIS A 6 1.52 5.50 -20.76
CA HIS A 6 1.27 6.90 -21.09
C HIS A 6 1.27 7.74 -19.82
N THR A 7 2.27 8.62 -19.67
CA THR A 7 2.48 9.40 -18.44
C THR A 7 1.32 10.36 -18.13
N GLU A 8 0.58 10.80 -19.14
CA GLU A 8 -0.64 11.60 -18.94
C GLU A 8 -1.78 10.82 -18.25
N CYS A 9 -1.74 9.49 -18.28
CA CYS A 9 -2.70 8.62 -17.60
C CYS A 9 -2.28 8.23 -16.18
N VAL A 10 -1.11 8.68 -15.72
CA VAL A 10 -0.56 8.28 -14.41
C VAL A 10 -0.48 9.47 -13.47
N ARG A 11 -0.91 9.26 -12.22
CA ARG A 11 -0.76 10.20 -11.12
C ARG A 11 -0.33 9.45 -9.87
N ILE A 12 0.69 9.95 -9.18
CA ILE A 12 1.11 9.50 -7.87
C ILE A 12 0.72 10.59 -6.86
N GLN A 13 -0.19 10.28 -5.95
CA GLN A 13 -0.71 11.25 -4.99
C GLN A 13 -0.18 10.95 -3.59
N PHE A 14 0.44 11.95 -2.98
CA PHE A 14 0.86 11.92 -1.58
C PHE A 14 0.06 12.91 -0.76
N HIS A 15 -0.62 12.42 0.27
CA HIS A 15 -1.35 13.23 1.24
C HIS A 15 -0.58 13.19 2.57
N THR A 16 0.03 14.32 2.95
CA THR A 16 0.96 14.37 4.06
C THR A 16 1.03 15.76 4.71
N ASN A 17 1.78 15.87 5.80
CA ASN A 17 2.03 17.17 6.47
C ASN A 17 3.03 18.04 5.69
N ALA A 18 3.23 19.27 6.14
CA ALA A 18 4.10 20.26 5.48
C ALA A 18 5.55 19.75 5.27
N ILE A 19 6.09 18.98 6.22
CA ILE A 19 7.44 18.41 6.10
C ILE A 19 7.49 17.40 4.96
N GLY A 20 6.53 16.47 4.92
CA GLY A 20 6.42 15.48 3.85
C GLY A 20 6.15 16.14 2.49
N GLN A 21 5.31 17.18 2.43
CA GLN A 21 5.04 17.92 1.20
C GLN A 21 6.33 18.52 0.63
N HIS A 22 7.15 19.16 1.49
CA HIS A 22 8.44 19.71 1.05
C HIS A 22 9.35 18.60 0.51
N ALA A 23 9.51 17.51 1.26
CA ALA A 23 10.38 16.40 0.85
C ALA A 23 9.96 15.75 -0.49
N PHE A 24 8.67 15.44 -0.66
CA PHE A 24 8.17 14.84 -1.91
C PHE A 24 8.22 15.82 -3.08
N SER A 25 8.01 17.12 -2.85
CA SER A 25 8.12 18.14 -3.89
C SER A 25 9.55 18.27 -4.39
N GLU A 26 10.54 18.26 -3.50
CA GLU A 26 11.96 18.31 -3.88
C GLU A 26 12.38 17.04 -4.64
N LEU A 27 11.97 15.86 -4.17
CA LEU A 27 12.23 14.60 -4.89
C LEU A 27 11.59 14.61 -6.28
N SER A 28 10.36 15.07 -6.41
CA SER A 28 9.67 15.18 -7.70
C SER A 28 10.42 16.05 -8.70
N LYS A 29 11.00 17.16 -8.27
CA LYS A 29 11.84 18.03 -9.11
C LYS A 29 13.12 17.32 -9.52
N ASN A 30 13.82 16.67 -8.57
CA ASN A 30 15.10 16.00 -8.80
C ASN A 30 15.00 14.86 -9.83
N TYR A 31 13.84 14.21 -9.90
CA TYR A 31 13.59 13.10 -10.85
C TYR A 31 12.72 13.49 -12.05
N ALA A 32 12.48 14.78 -12.26
CA ALA A 32 11.64 15.31 -13.35
C ALA A 32 10.21 14.69 -13.40
N LEU A 33 9.64 14.39 -12.23
CA LEU A 33 8.32 13.75 -12.08
C LEU A 33 7.18 14.76 -11.81
N GLY A 34 7.44 16.07 -11.98
CA GLY A 34 6.49 17.13 -11.60
C GLY A 34 5.11 17.04 -12.24
N ASN A 35 5.01 16.41 -13.41
CA ASN A 35 3.73 16.21 -14.10
C ASN A 35 2.94 15.00 -13.57
N ILE A 36 3.59 14.09 -12.85
CA ILE A 36 3.02 12.83 -12.39
C ILE A 36 2.74 12.86 -10.90
N VAL A 37 3.63 13.49 -10.12
CA VAL A 37 3.55 13.54 -8.65
C VAL A 37 2.73 14.73 -8.19
N GLN A 38 1.71 14.46 -7.40
CA GLN A 38 0.87 15.46 -6.73
C GLN A 38 1.01 15.30 -5.21
N VAL A 39 1.30 16.39 -4.55
CA VAL A 39 1.47 16.42 -3.09
C VAL A 39 0.45 17.38 -2.50
N ALA A 40 -0.29 16.96 -1.50
CA ALA A 40 -1.36 17.71 -0.87
C ALA A 40 -1.44 17.45 0.65
N ASP A 41 -2.25 18.25 1.33
CA ASP A 41 -2.56 18.08 2.74
C ASP A 41 -3.27 16.75 3.04
N TYR A 42 -3.29 16.39 4.32
CA TYR A 42 -4.03 15.23 4.80
C TYR A 42 -5.50 15.25 4.36
N ILE A 43 -5.96 14.10 3.96
CA ILE A 43 -7.38 13.88 3.66
C ILE A 43 -8.15 13.67 4.97
N PRO A 44 -9.29 14.32 5.18
CA PRO A 44 -10.18 13.97 6.28
C PRO A 44 -10.55 12.48 6.26
N ARG A 45 -10.59 11.85 7.44
CA ARG A 45 -10.87 10.40 7.55
C ARG A 45 -12.16 9.99 6.86
N THR A 46 -13.17 10.84 6.88
CA THR A 46 -14.47 10.61 6.21
C THR A 46 -14.36 10.49 4.68
N GLN A 47 -13.31 11.04 4.09
CA GLN A 47 -13.06 10.99 2.64
C GLN A 47 -12.00 9.98 2.24
N LEU A 48 -11.24 9.44 3.21
CA LEU A 48 -10.08 8.59 2.95
C LEU A 48 -10.48 7.33 2.17
N LEU A 49 -11.48 6.60 2.63
CA LEU A 49 -11.90 5.35 2.00
C LEU A 49 -12.38 5.57 0.56
N SER A 50 -13.14 6.64 0.31
CA SER A 50 -13.56 6.99 -1.06
C SER A 50 -12.37 7.28 -1.97
N LYS A 51 -11.35 7.97 -1.47
CA LYS A 51 -10.11 8.22 -2.21
C LYS A 51 -9.35 6.93 -2.49
N MET A 52 -9.27 6.04 -1.51
CA MET A 52 -8.62 4.73 -1.68
C MET A 52 -9.34 3.87 -2.73
N HIS A 53 -10.67 3.84 -2.73
CA HIS A 53 -11.45 3.15 -3.76
C HIS A 53 -11.25 3.69 -5.18
N LEU A 54 -10.99 4.99 -5.32
CA LEU A 54 -10.73 5.63 -6.61
C LEU A 54 -9.28 5.43 -7.09
N SER A 55 -8.39 4.91 -6.24
CA SER A 55 -7.01 4.65 -6.59
C SER A 55 -6.87 3.30 -7.31
N SER A 56 -5.97 3.23 -8.29
CA SER A 56 -5.67 1.97 -8.98
C SER A 56 -4.69 1.10 -8.19
N ILE A 57 -3.74 1.71 -7.49
CA ILE A 57 -2.75 1.04 -6.63
C ILE A 57 -2.61 1.87 -5.35
N LEU A 58 -2.53 1.21 -4.22
CA LEU A 58 -2.26 1.82 -2.92
C LEU A 58 -0.83 1.54 -2.49
N LEU A 59 -0.07 2.61 -2.21
CA LEU A 59 1.34 2.50 -1.84
C LEU A 59 1.50 2.33 -0.33
N VAL A 60 2.35 1.40 0.06
CA VAL A 60 2.87 1.27 1.42
C VAL A 60 4.38 1.47 1.36
N LEU A 61 4.88 2.43 2.12
CA LEU A 61 6.30 2.70 2.24
C LEU A 61 6.79 2.11 3.56
N THR A 62 7.78 1.24 3.50
CA THR A 62 8.45 0.69 4.68
C THR A 62 9.88 1.20 4.78
N THR A 63 10.43 1.17 5.98
CA THR A 63 11.84 1.43 6.21
C THR A 63 12.51 0.09 6.51
N PRO A 64 13.49 -0.34 5.71
CA PRO A 64 14.20 -1.58 5.99
C PRO A 64 14.76 -1.60 7.42
N ALA A 65 14.63 -2.74 8.10
CA ALA A 65 15.06 -2.93 9.48
C ALA A 65 16.53 -2.55 9.71
N ARG A 66 17.39 -2.77 8.71
CA ARG A 66 18.80 -2.37 8.72
C ARG A 66 19.04 -0.87 8.93
N LEU A 67 18.06 -0.01 8.65
CA LEU A 67 18.18 1.43 8.79
C LEU A 67 17.80 1.95 10.17
N ASN A 68 16.90 1.27 10.86
CA ASN A 68 16.36 1.71 12.16
C ASN A 68 16.38 0.63 13.26
N GLY A 69 16.80 -0.59 12.93
CA GLY A 69 16.83 -1.71 13.88
C GLY A 69 15.45 -2.24 14.29
N THR A 70 14.37 -1.74 13.69
CA THR A 70 13.01 -2.17 14.02
C THR A 70 12.54 -3.18 12.98
N HIS A 71 12.02 -4.30 13.44
CA HIS A 71 11.52 -5.39 12.61
C HIS A 71 10.02 -5.56 12.76
N GLY A 72 9.38 -6.14 11.73
CA GLY A 72 8.02 -6.63 11.81
C GLY A 72 6.94 -5.56 12.00
N ILE A 73 7.13 -4.34 11.48
CA ILE A 73 6.14 -3.28 11.62
C ILE A 73 5.02 -3.47 10.61
N MET A 74 3.82 -3.76 11.12
CA MET A 74 2.60 -3.73 10.33
C MET A 74 1.86 -2.41 10.55
N GLY A 75 1.95 -1.50 9.57
CA GLY A 75 1.29 -0.20 9.65
C GLY A 75 -0.24 -0.29 9.56
N THR A 76 -0.96 0.58 10.27
CA THR A 76 -2.44 0.60 10.28
C THR A 76 -3.07 0.76 8.89
N LYS A 77 -2.37 1.38 7.95
CA LYS A 77 -2.82 1.56 6.55
C LYS A 77 -3.05 0.24 5.82
N PHE A 78 -2.31 -0.80 6.17
CA PHE A 78 -2.49 -2.11 5.57
C PHE A 78 -3.89 -2.68 5.83
N TYR A 79 -4.41 -2.55 7.04
CA TYR A 79 -5.77 -2.99 7.38
C TYR A 79 -6.85 -2.24 6.59
N GLU A 80 -6.64 -0.96 6.31
CA GLU A 80 -7.55 -0.16 5.47
C GLU A 80 -7.50 -0.64 4.02
N ILE A 81 -6.31 -0.99 3.51
CA ILE A 81 -6.11 -1.54 2.17
C ILE A 81 -6.83 -2.87 2.00
N LEU A 82 -6.74 -3.78 2.97
CA LEU A 82 -7.49 -5.04 2.96
C LEU A 82 -9.00 -4.81 2.85
N GLY A 83 -9.50 -3.75 3.51
CA GLY A 83 -10.92 -3.42 3.49
C GLY A 83 -11.43 -2.86 2.17
N VAL A 84 -10.58 -2.21 1.37
CA VAL A 84 -10.98 -1.60 0.09
C VAL A 84 -10.68 -2.46 -1.13
N GLU A 85 -9.97 -3.57 -0.96
CA GLU A 85 -9.67 -4.55 -2.03
C GLU A 85 -9.02 -3.91 -3.27
N LYS A 86 -8.10 -2.99 -3.03
CA LYS A 86 -7.27 -2.38 -4.07
C LYS A 86 -5.86 -2.96 -4.03
N PRO A 87 -5.20 -3.10 -5.19
CA PRO A 87 -3.84 -3.60 -5.25
C PRO A 87 -2.90 -2.82 -4.33
N CYS A 88 -2.26 -3.51 -3.39
CA CYS A 88 -1.24 -2.97 -2.51
C CYS A 88 0.14 -3.10 -3.17
N LEU A 89 0.91 -2.03 -3.19
CA LEU A 89 2.31 -2.06 -3.55
C LEU A 89 3.15 -1.59 -2.36
N CYS A 90 3.79 -2.53 -1.69
CA CYS A 90 4.75 -2.25 -0.63
C CYS A 90 6.14 -2.06 -1.26
N LEU A 91 6.71 -0.87 -1.09
CA LEU A 91 8.05 -0.55 -1.60
C LEU A 91 9.10 -0.74 -0.49
N ASN A 92 10.29 -1.19 -0.89
CA ASN A 92 11.39 -1.49 0.02
C ASN A 92 10.97 -2.46 1.13
N SER A 93 10.32 -3.56 0.73
CA SER A 93 9.90 -4.58 1.69
C SER A 93 11.07 -5.04 2.56
N ASP A 94 10.82 -5.16 3.85
CA ASP A 94 11.76 -5.71 4.82
C ASP A 94 11.71 -7.24 4.89
N GLU A 95 10.82 -7.87 4.08
CA GLU A 95 10.56 -9.33 4.05
C GLU A 95 10.14 -9.91 5.42
N GLU A 96 9.50 -9.08 6.22
CA GLU A 96 8.99 -9.40 7.56
C GLU A 96 7.45 -9.56 7.55
N CYS A 97 6.83 -9.43 8.70
CA CYS A 97 5.40 -9.75 8.89
C CYS A 97 4.44 -9.01 7.94
N LEU A 98 4.77 -7.80 7.47
CA LEU A 98 3.95 -7.10 6.49
C LEU A 98 4.03 -7.78 5.12
N ALA A 99 5.21 -8.22 4.69
CA ALA A 99 5.38 -8.94 3.44
C ALA A 99 4.62 -10.27 3.44
N ASP A 100 4.71 -11.01 4.55
CA ASP A 100 3.96 -12.25 4.73
C ASP A 100 2.45 -12.00 4.71
N ALA A 101 1.98 -10.97 5.43
CA ALA A 101 0.56 -10.61 5.44
C ALA A 101 0.05 -10.22 4.03
N ILE A 102 0.84 -9.50 3.23
CA ILE A 102 0.49 -9.17 1.84
C ILE A 102 0.37 -10.44 0.99
N ARG A 103 1.28 -11.40 1.15
CA ARG A 103 1.25 -12.69 0.42
C ARG A 103 0.07 -13.55 0.86
N ASP A 104 -0.12 -13.74 2.18
CA ASP A 104 -1.16 -14.58 2.76
C ASP A 104 -2.57 -14.10 2.42
N THR A 105 -2.72 -12.79 2.26
CA THR A 105 -4.01 -12.18 1.90
C THR A 105 -4.17 -11.95 0.40
N ASN A 106 -3.16 -12.24 -0.41
CA ASN A 106 -3.15 -11.85 -1.83
C ASN A 106 -3.45 -10.36 -2.03
N ALA A 107 -3.05 -9.50 -1.10
CA ALA A 107 -3.40 -8.08 -1.15
C ALA A 107 -2.62 -7.29 -2.22
N GLY A 108 -1.55 -7.86 -2.78
CA GLY A 108 -0.72 -7.22 -3.79
C GLY A 108 0.73 -7.68 -3.79
N LEU A 109 1.67 -6.75 -3.90
CA LEU A 109 3.09 -7.03 -3.99
C LEU A 109 3.88 -6.39 -2.84
N ALA A 110 4.69 -7.20 -2.15
CA ALA A 110 5.78 -6.73 -1.30
C ALA A 110 7.08 -6.79 -2.14
N ALA A 111 7.48 -5.64 -2.69
CA ALA A 111 8.57 -5.57 -3.66
C ALA A 111 9.93 -5.46 -2.98
N THR A 112 10.89 -6.23 -3.44
CA THR A 112 12.28 -6.22 -2.98
C THR A 112 13.21 -5.52 -3.97
N ASN A 113 12.78 -5.35 -5.22
CA ASN A 113 13.58 -4.75 -6.28
C ASN A 113 12.73 -3.97 -7.28
N VAL A 114 13.41 -3.16 -8.09
CA VAL A 114 12.77 -2.25 -9.06
C VAL A 114 12.06 -3.00 -10.18
N GLU A 115 12.57 -4.14 -10.61
CA GLU A 115 11.97 -4.90 -11.72
C GLU A 115 10.62 -5.52 -11.33
N GLU A 116 10.46 -5.95 -10.10
CA GLU A 116 9.16 -6.38 -9.56
C GLU A 116 8.16 -5.23 -9.55
N VAL A 117 8.59 -4.04 -9.08
CA VAL A 117 7.75 -2.83 -9.07
C VAL A 117 7.29 -2.47 -10.48
N LYS A 118 8.22 -2.42 -11.45
CA LYS A 118 7.90 -2.10 -12.85
C LYS A 118 6.86 -3.06 -13.42
N ARG A 119 7.08 -4.37 -13.26
CA ARG A 119 6.16 -5.40 -13.76
C ARG A 119 4.78 -5.26 -13.13
N PHE A 120 4.70 -5.12 -11.81
CA PHE A 120 3.44 -4.96 -11.11
C PHE A 120 2.66 -3.73 -11.57
N ILE A 121 3.33 -2.57 -11.69
CA ILE A 121 2.69 -1.35 -12.18
C ILE A 121 2.20 -1.53 -13.61
N LEU A 122 2.99 -2.16 -14.47
CA LEU A 122 2.62 -2.41 -15.86
C LEU A 122 1.40 -3.33 -15.98
N ASP A 123 1.37 -4.42 -15.20
CA ASP A 123 0.25 -5.36 -15.18
C ASP A 123 -1.04 -4.65 -14.73
N LYS A 124 -0.96 -3.82 -13.68
CA LYS A 124 -2.11 -3.05 -13.19
C LYS A 124 -2.52 -1.92 -14.14
N TYR A 125 -1.60 -1.34 -14.89
CA TYR A 125 -1.90 -0.39 -15.94
C TYR A 125 -2.68 -1.04 -17.09
N HIS A 126 -2.27 -2.23 -17.54
CA HIS A 126 -2.98 -2.98 -18.57
C HIS A 126 -4.38 -3.42 -18.10
N GLU A 127 -4.51 -3.87 -16.84
CA GLU A 127 -5.80 -4.19 -16.23
C GLU A 127 -6.73 -2.98 -16.26
N TRP A 128 -6.21 -1.80 -15.85
CA TRP A 128 -6.97 -0.55 -15.91
C TRP A 128 -7.35 -0.15 -17.34
N GLN A 129 -6.45 -0.29 -18.31
CA GLN A 129 -6.77 -0.01 -19.71
C GLN A 129 -7.90 -0.88 -20.26
N GLN A 130 -7.97 -2.13 -19.84
CA GLN A 130 -8.98 -3.07 -20.29
C GLN A 130 -10.34 -2.86 -19.60
N ASN A 131 -10.33 -2.58 -18.30
CA ASN A 131 -11.52 -2.62 -17.46
C ASN A 131 -11.99 -1.23 -16.99
N GLY A 132 -11.14 -0.20 -17.09
CA GLY A 132 -11.39 1.12 -16.52
C GLY A 132 -11.11 1.21 -15.00
N TYR A 133 -10.76 0.12 -14.35
CA TYR A 133 -10.43 0.03 -12.92
C TYR A 133 -9.46 -1.12 -12.67
N THR A 134 -8.89 -1.15 -11.46
CA THR A 134 -8.12 -2.28 -10.95
C THR A 134 -8.83 -2.87 -9.74
N HIS A 135 -8.70 -4.17 -9.58
CA HIS A 135 -9.24 -4.91 -8.45
C HIS A 135 -8.18 -5.88 -7.91
N GLN A 136 -8.26 -6.18 -6.63
CA GLN A 136 -7.43 -7.19 -5.99
C GLN A 136 -8.33 -8.14 -5.21
N GLU A 137 -8.35 -9.39 -5.59
CA GLU A 137 -9.05 -10.42 -4.84
C GLU A 137 -8.30 -10.71 -3.54
N VAL A 138 -8.76 -10.08 -2.46
CA VAL A 138 -8.17 -10.25 -1.13
C VAL A 138 -8.80 -11.46 -0.46
N ILE A 139 -7.98 -12.40 -0.03
CA ILE A 139 -8.38 -13.62 0.71
C ILE A 139 -7.93 -13.52 2.17
N ASN A 140 -8.48 -14.36 3.03
CA ASN A 140 -8.06 -14.51 4.44
C ASN A 140 -8.05 -13.20 5.25
N LYS A 141 -8.75 -12.14 4.81
CA LYS A 141 -8.75 -10.84 5.47
C LYS A 141 -9.41 -10.85 6.84
N GLU A 142 -10.25 -11.84 7.12
CA GLU A 142 -10.97 -12.00 8.39
C GLU A 142 -10.04 -12.11 9.58
N GLN A 143 -8.86 -12.71 9.42
CA GLN A 143 -7.85 -12.84 10.48
C GLN A 143 -7.28 -11.51 10.95
N PHE A 144 -7.42 -10.45 10.15
CA PHE A 144 -6.97 -9.09 10.46
C PHE A 144 -8.10 -8.19 10.98
N THR A 145 -9.27 -8.75 11.27
CA THR A 145 -10.39 -7.98 11.84
C THR A 145 -10.28 -7.88 13.36
N ARG A 146 -10.76 -6.76 13.90
CA ARG A 146 -10.85 -6.58 15.37
C ARG A 146 -11.70 -7.67 16.04
N GLN A 147 -12.70 -8.19 15.36
CA GLN A 147 -13.53 -9.27 15.85
C GLN A 147 -12.71 -10.56 16.02
N HIS A 148 -11.89 -10.91 15.02
CA HIS A 148 -11.01 -12.06 15.10
C HIS A 148 -9.99 -11.92 16.23
N GLU A 149 -9.33 -10.76 16.34
CA GLU A 149 -8.41 -10.47 17.45
C GLU A 149 -9.08 -10.62 18.80
N ALA A 150 -10.27 -10.05 18.99
CA ALA A 150 -11.03 -10.18 20.23
C ALA A 150 -11.31 -11.64 20.58
N GLN A 151 -11.70 -12.47 19.60
CA GLN A 151 -11.90 -13.90 19.79
C GLN A 151 -10.63 -14.65 20.18
N GLN A 152 -9.48 -14.26 19.63
CA GLN A 152 -8.19 -14.86 20.01
C GLN A 152 -7.83 -14.49 21.47
N PHE A 153 -8.04 -13.23 21.86
CA PHE A 153 -7.85 -12.82 23.25
C PHE A 153 -8.80 -13.56 24.22
N GLU A 154 -10.07 -13.71 23.87
CA GLU A 154 -11.02 -14.47 24.68
C GLU A 154 -10.54 -15.92 24.89
N LYS A 155 -10.12 -16.61 23.84
CA LYS A 155 -9.57 -17.97 23.95
C LYS A 155 -8.36 -18.04 24.88
N LEU A 156 -7.46 -17.05 24.77
CA LEU A 156 -6.26 -16.98 25.61
C LEU A 156 -6.62 -16.78 27.08
N PHE A 157 -7.55 -15.88 27.39
CA PHE A 157 -8.01 -15.65 28.76
C PHE A 157 -8.67 -16.90 29.34
N LEU A 158 -9.49 -17.60 28.57
CA LEU A 158 -10.13 -18.85 29.04
C LEU A 158 -9.11 -19.94 29.37
N GLN A 159 -7.98 -20.00 28.67
CA GLN A 159 -6.89 -20.92 28.99
C GLN A 159 -6.14 -20.55 30.29
N CYS A 160 -6.08 -19.25 30.62
CA CYS A 160 -5.39 -18.79 31.82
C CYS A 160 -6.18 -18.99 33.14
N ILE A 161 -7.50 -19.23 33.05
CA ILE A 161 -8.38 -19.41 34.23
C ILE A 161 -8.78 -20.87 34.49
N GLN A 162 -8.25 -21.80 33.70
CA GLN A 162 -8.32 -23.27 33.93
C GLN A 162 -7.11 -23.73 34.74
#